data_098075b49d1937b69668c646ecb1bd95
#
_entry.id   098075b49d1937b69668c646ecb1bd95
#
_cell.length_a   1.000
_cell.length_b   1.000
_cell.length_c   1.000
_cell.angle_alpha   90.00
_cell.angle_beta   90.00
_cell.angle_gamma   90.00
#
_symmetry.space_group_name_H-M   'P 1'
#
loop_
_entity.id
_entity.type
_entity.pdbx_description
1 polymer ?
#
loop_
_entity_poly.entity_id
_entity_poly.type
_entity_poly.pdbx_seq_one_letter_code
_entity_poly.pdbx_strand_id
1 'polypeptide(L)'
;MTEIGTVIDGKYEILREIGRGGMSIVYLAMDTHLNKQWAVKEIRKKGNGKNDEVVVNSLLAEANMMKKLDHPALPRIVDIIDNGITIYVVMDYIEGESLDKVLNEYGAQPEEQVIAWAEQLCEALEYLHSQKPPIIYRDMKPANVMLKPEGNIKIIDFGIAREYKEQKLSDTTVLGTKGYAPPEQYSGQTDARSDIFALGMTMHHLLTGIDPRSGEAYAPVRMWNPQLSEGIELIINKCVEPAAENRYQSCSDLLYDLEHPELITKDYKKKQKRKMRSFITTVALAIVFL
;
A
#
# COMPACT_ATOMS: atom_id res chain seq x y z
N MET A 1 1.79 27.36 -3.23
CA MET A 1 0.81 26.86 -2.25
C MET A 1 -0.47 27.62 -2.49
N THR A 2 -1.55 26.87 -2.60
CA THR A 2 -2.88 27.48 -2.72
C THR A 2 -3.29 27.99 -1.34
N GLU A 3 -3.80 29.23 -1.28
CA GLU A 3 -4.21 29.84 -0.01
C GLU A 3 -5.61 29.35 0.39
N ILE A 4 -5.87 29.33 1.70
CA ILE A 4 -7.21 29.03 2.24
C ILE A 4 -8.18 30.11 1.78
N GLY A 5 -9.40 29.72 1.38
CA GLY A 5 -10.40 30.60 0.78
C GLY A 5 -10.27 30.77 -0.74
N THR A 6 -9.19 30.24 -1.37
CA THR A 6 -9.08 30.24 -2.84
C THR A 6 -10.15 29.32 -3.43
N VAL A 7 -10.83 29.80 -4.48
CA VAL A 7 -11.78 28.99 -5.25
C VAL A 7 -11.10 28.47 -6.52
N ILE A 8 -10.89 27.16 -6.61
CA ILE A 8 -10.30 26.49 -7.76
C ILE A 8 -11.40 26.20 -8.77
N ASP A 9 -11.14 26.55 -10.06
CA ASP A 9 -12.07 26.37 -11.19
C ASP A 9 -13.48 26.94 -10.94
N GLY A 10 -13.57 28.02 -10.14
CA GLY A 10 -14.86 28.64 -9.79
C GLY A 10 -15.79 27.75 -8.96
N LYS A 11 -15.32 26.62 -8.44
CA LYS A 11 -16.17 25.57 -7.87
C LYS A 11 -15.69 25.06 -6.51
N TYR A 12 -14.39 24.83 -6.34
CA TYR A 12 -13.84 24.18 -5.15
C TYR A 12 -13.15 25.20 -4.23
N GLU A 13 -13.82 25.59 -3.16
CA GLU A 13 -13.27 26.49 -2.15
C GLU A 13 -12.35 25.72 -1.18
N ILE A 14 -11.10 26.13 -1.06
CA ILE A 14 -10.13 25.53 -0.15
C ILE A 14 -10.42 25.94 1.29
N LEU A 15 -10.75 24.97 2.13
CA LEU A 15 -11.10 25.20 3.53
C LEU A 15 -9.89 25.09 4.47
N ARG A 16 -9.07 24.05 4.30
CA ARG A 16 -7.87 23.81 5.12
C ARG A 16 -6.95 22.77 4.48
N GLU A 17 -5.70 22.77 4.88
CA GLU A 17 -4.77 21.68 4.59
C GLU A 17 -5.12 20.44 5.46
N ILE A 18 -5.09 19.24 4.85
CA ILE A 18 -5.34 17.97 5.54
C ILE A 18 -4.18 16.98 5.42
N GLY A 19 -3.22 17.26 4.53
CA GLY A 19 -2.04 16.43 4.39
C GLY A 19 -0.97 17.12 3.56
N ARG A 20 0.30 16.79 3.83
CA ARG A 20 1.45 17.32 3.10
C ARG A 20 2.46 16.21 2.83
N GLY A 21 2.78 16.03 1.58
CA GLY A 21 3.86 15.15 1.12
C GLY A 21 5.03 15.94 0.54
N GLY A 22 6.07 15.25 0.12
CA GLY A 22 7.28 15.89 -0.42
C GLY A 22 7.06 16.71 -1.70
N MET A 23 6.02 16.45 -2.47
CA MET A 23 5.73 17.11 -3.76
C MET A 23 4.26 17.51 -3.93
N SER A 24 3.41 17.18 -2.98
CA SER A 24 1.98 17.46 -3.05
C SER A 24 1.44 17.92 -1.71
N ILE A 25 0.39 18.70 -1.76
CA ILE A 25 -0.37 19.11 -0.59
C ILE A 25 -1.81 18.68 -0.85
N VAL A 26 -2.45 18.15 0.18
CA VAL A 26 -3.86 17.76 0.11
C VAL A 26 -4.66 18.71 0.98
N TYR A 27 -5.70 19.27 0.38
CA TYR A 27 -6.63 20.19 1.04
C TYR A 27 -8.00 19.55 1.18
N LEU A 28 -8.71 19.93 2.22
CA LEU A 28 -10.16 19.82 2.28
C LEU A 28 -10.75 21.00 1.51
N ALA A 29 -11.63 20.72 0.57
CA ALA A 29 -12.34 21.75 -0.18
C ALA A 29 -13.86 21.53 -0.14
N MET A 30 -14.61 22.62 -0.28
CA MET A 30 -16.08 22.63 -0.44
C MET A 30 -16.42 22.85 -1.90
N ASP A 31 -17.20 21.96 -2.48
CA ASP A 31 -17.85 22.22 -3.74
C ASP A 31 -19.03 23.20 -3.48
N THR A 32 -18.88 24.41 -3.98
CA THR A 32 -19.86 25.49 -3.73
C THR A 32 -21.20 25.26 -4.44
N HIS A 33 -21.24 24.39 -5.48
CA HIS A 33 -22.47 24.06 -6.21
C HIS A 33 -23.22 22.87 -5.58
N LEU A 34 -22.46 21.85 -5.11
CA LEU A 34 -23.05 20.64 -4.56
C LEU A 34 -23.13 20.66 -3.03
N ASN A 35 -22.54 21.66 -2.37
CA ASN A 35 -22.37 21.72 -0.91
C ASN A 35 -21.79 20.40 -0.35
N LYS A 36 -20.75 19.90 -1.00
CA LYS A 36 -20.10 18.63 -0.68
C LYS A 36 -18.60 18.82 -0.48
N GLN A 37 -18.05 18.13 0.51
CA GLN A 37 -16.61 18.14 0.78
C GLN A 37 -15.86 17.16 -0.13
N TRP A 38 -14.69 17.61 -0.59
CA TRP A 38 -13.76 16.84 -1.40
C TRP A 38 -12.33 16.98 -0.87
N ALA A 39 -11.49 16.01 -1.15
CA ALA A 39 -10.05 16.14 -1.02
C ALA A 39 -9.48 16.67 -2.34
N VAL A 40 -8.66 17.72 -2.28
CA VAL A 40 -8.00 18.32 -3.44
C VAL A 40 -6.49 18.19 -3.27
N LYS A 41 -5.86 17.35 -4.11
CA LYS A 41 -4.41 17.14 -4.12
C LYS A 41 -3.77 18.13 -5.10
N GLU A 42 -2.99 19.08 -4.56
CA GLU A 42 -2.18 20.03 -5.33
C GLU A 42 -0.85 19.38 -5.72
N ILE A 43 -0.55 19.32 -7.01
CA ILE A 43 0.71 18.83 -7.58
C ILE A 43 1.33 19.95 -8.41
N ARG A 44 2.48 20.48 -7.98
CA ARG A 44 3.17 21.57 -8.69
C ARG A 44 4.01 21.03 -9.83
N LYS A 45 3.84 21.64 -11.00
CA LYS A 45 4.71 21.41 -12.14
C LYS A 45 6.07 22.09 -11.85
N LYS A 46 7.17 21.33 -11.97
CA LYS A 46 8.52 21.87 -11.81
C LYS A 46 9.13 22.17 -13.18
N GLY A 47 9.31 23.44 -13.51
CA GLY A 47 10.08 23.90 -14.66
C GLY A 47 9.27 24.05 -15.97
N ASN A 48 9.92 24.68 -16.98
CA ASN A 48 9.37 24.97 -18.30
C ASN A 48 10.12 24.22 -19.43
N GLY A 49 10.71 23.06 -19.14
CA GLY A 49 11.47 22.27 -20.12
C GLY A 49 10.60 21.30 -20.92
N LYS A 50 11.03 20.93 -22.16
CA LYS A 50 10.34 19.91 -22.98
C LYS A 50 10.14 18.57 -22.26
N ASN A 51 11.06 18.18 -21.36
CA ASN A 51 10.93 17.00 -20.54
C ASN A 51 9.82 17.11 -19.50
N ASP A 52 9.51 18.34 -19.02
CA ASP A 52 8.44 18.55 -18.05
C ASP A 52 7.05 18.34 -18.66
N GLU A 53 6.88 18.67 -19.95
CA GLU A 53 5.62 18.48 -20.66
C GLU A 53 5.29 16.99 -20.86
N VAL A 54 6.27 16.16 -21.17
CA VAL A 54 6.11 14.69 -21.27
C VAL A 54 5.68 14.11 -19.93
N VAL A 55 6.34 14.53 -18.85
CA VAL A 55 6.05 14.06 -17.50
C VAL A 55 4.66 14.50 -17.01
N VAL A 56 4.26 15.73 -17.33
CA VAL A 56 2.91 16.25 -17.04
C VAL A 56 1.84 15.46 -17.77
N ASN A 57 2.07 15.16 -19.06
CA ASN A 57 1.13 14.38 -19.86
C ASN A 57 0.99 12.95 -19.33
N SER A 58 2.08 12.32 -18.89
CA SER A 58 2.06 11.01 -18.24
C SER A 58 1.22 11.03 -16.96
N LEU A 59 1.41 12.04 -16.12
CA LEU A 59 0.69 12.24 -14.87
C LEU A 59 -0.83 12.46 -15.10
N LEU A 60 -1.18 13.25 -16.13
CA LEU A 60 -2.57 13.45 -16.51
C LEU A 60 -3.20 12.16 -17.08
N ALA A 61 -2.44 11.40 -17.87
CA ALA A 61 -2.90 10.12 -18.40
C ALA A 61 -3.16 9.11 -17.27
N GLU A 62 -2.26 9.02 -16.29
CA GLU A 62 -2.44 8.18 -15.10
C GLU A 62 -3.67 8.62 -14.28
N ALA A 63 -3.79 9.90 -13.96
CA ALA A 63 -4.95 10.42 -13.23
C ALA A 63 -6.26 10.14 -13.97
N ASN A 64 -6.29 10.27 -15.31
CA ASN A 64 -7.46 9.93 -16.13
C ASN A 64 -7.75 8.41 -16.15
N MET A 65 -6.73 7.55 -16.07
CA MET A 65 -6.94 6.11 -15.91
C MET A 65 -7.54 5.81 -14.54
N MET A 66 -7.03 6.42 -13.48
CA MET A 66 -7.54 6.26 -12.13
C MET A 66 -8.97 6.80 -11.95
N LYS A 67 -9.39 7.79 -12.74
CA LYS A 67 -10.76 8.32 -12.75
C LYS A 67 -11.80 7.25 -13.14
N LYS A 68 -11.37 6.18 -13.83
CA LYS A 68 -12.26 5.07 -14.25
C LYS A 68 -12.38 3.97 -13.19
N LEU A 69 -11.58 4.03 -12.12
CA LEU A 69 -11.61 3.03 -11.07
C LEU A 69 -12.85 3.22 -10.19
N ASP A 70 -13.54 2.11 -9.93
CA ASP A 70 -14.69 2.06 -9.03
C ASP A 70 -14.57 0.82 -8.12
N HIS A 71 -14.16 1.05 -6.88
CA HIS A 71 -14.01 0.01 -5.86
C HIS A 71 -14.27 0.59 -4.47
N PRO A 72 -14.97 -0.12 -3.55
CA PRO A 72 -15.33 0.40 -2.22
C PRO A 72 -14.15 0.89 -1.39
N ALA A 73 -13.00 0.22 -1.47
CA ALA A 73 -11.79 0.58 -0.73
C ALA A 73 -10.90 1.63 -1.43
N LEU A 74 -11.31 2.20 -2.58
CA LEU A 74 -10.59 3.24 -3.30
C LEU A 74 -11.36 4.57 -3.28
N PRO A 75 -10.68 5.75 -3.23
CA PRO A 75 -11.33 7.03 -3.45
C PRO A 75 -11.63 7.22 -4.94
N ARG A 76 -12.79 7.76 -5.27
CA ARG A 76 -13.11 8.14 -6.65
C ARG A 76 -12.45 9.47 -6.97
N ILE A 77 -11.79 9.57 -8.12
CA ILE A 77 -11.36 10.83 -8.69
C ILE A 77 -12.54 11.42 -9.47
N VAL A 78 -12.98 12.61 -9.09
CA VAL A 78 -14.14 13.26 -9.70
C VAL A 78 -13.74 14.35 -10.68
N ASP A 79 -12.57 14.97 -10.48
CA ASP A 79 -12.10 16.03 -11.37
C ASP A 79 -10.57 16.12 -11.41
N ILE A 80 -10.04 16.66 -12.53
CA ILE A 80 -8.62 16.93 -12.72
C ILE A 80 -8.53 18.29 -13.40
N ILE A 81 -7.94 19.27 -12.71
CA ILE A 81 -7.87 20.65 -13.15
C ILE A 81 -6.40 21.01 -13.37
N ASP A 82 -6.06 21.39 -14.58
CA ASP A 82 -4.73 21.87 -14.96
C ASP A 82 -4.79 23.39 -15.23
N ASN A 83 -4.15 24.19 -14.36
CA ASN A 83 -4.08 25.63 -14.55
C ASN A 83 -2.76 26.11 -15.21
N GLY A 84 -1.98 25.19 -15.80
CA GLY A 84 -0.70 25.50 -16.43
C GLY A 84 0.51 25.40 -15.48
N ILE A 85 0.36 25.78 -14.22
CA ILE A 85 1.44 25.77 -13.20
C ILE A 85 1.26 24.61 -12.23
N THR A 86 0.01 24.26 -11.94
CA THR A 86 -0.39 23.30 -10.92
C THR A 86 -1.46 22.38 -11.49
N ILE A 87 -1.40 21.09 -11.13
CA ILE A 87 -2.47 20.14 -11.36
C ILE A 87 -3.17 19.90 -10.03
N TYR A 88 -4.49 20.01 -10.04
CA TYR A 88 -5.34 19.67 -8.91
C TYR A 88 -6.11 18.39 -9.23
N VAL A 89 -5.98 17.40 -8.39
CA VAL A 89 -6.77 16.15 -8.47
C VAL A 89 -7.82 16.20 -7.37
N VAL A 90 -9.09 16.25 -7.76
CA VAL A 90 -10.24 16.30 -6.86
C VAL A 90 -10.78 14.89 -6.68
N MET A 91 -10.88 14.44 -5.43
CA MET A 91 -11.29 13.08 -5.09
C MET A 91 -12.18 13.04 -3.84
N ASP A 92 -12.78 11.88 -3.57
CA ASP A 92 -13.57 11.67 -2.35
C ASP A 92 -12.76 12.12 -1.12
N TYR A 93 -13.35 12.97 -0.28
CA TYR A 93 -12.88 13.19 1.07
C TYR A 93 -13.29 12.01 1.93
N ILE A 94 -12.31 11.37 2.59
CA ILE A 94 -12.53 10.22 3.44
C ILE A 94 -12.47 10.68 4.89
N GLU A 95 -13.61 10.61 5.54
CA GLU A 95 -13.72 10.84 6.98
C GLU A 95 -13.16 9.62 7.71
N GLY A 96 -12.32 9.87 8.74
CA GLY A 96 -11.66 8.84 9.52
C GLY A 96 -10.23 9.19 9.85
N GLU A 97 -9.46 8.18 10.27
CA GLU A 97 -8.07 8.32 10.67
C GLU A 97 -7.17 7.35 9.90
N SER A 98 -5.92 7.73 9.64
CA SER A 98 -4.98 6.78 9.05
C SER A 98 -4.62 5.68 10.06
N LEU A 99 -4.33 4.47 9.56
CA LEU A 99 -3.87 3.38 10.43
C LEU A 99 -2.53 3.70 11.13
N ASP A 100 -1.73 4.60 10.57
CA ASP A 100 -0.53 5.14 11.23
C ASP A 100 -0.90 5.95 12.49
N LYS A 101 -1.97 6.76 12.41
CA LYS A 101 -2.49 7.50 13.57
C LYS A 101 -3.08 6.55 14.60
N VAL A 102 -3.84 5.54 14.16
CA VAL A 102 -4.38 4.49 15.04
C VAL A 102 -3.25 3.76 15.77
N LEU A 103 -2.17 3.38 15.08
CA LEU A 103 -0.99 2.79 15.70
C LEU A 103 -0.33 3.69 16.73
N ASN A 104 -0.16 4.98 16.41
CA ASN A 104 0.47 5.93 17.33
C ASN A 104 -0.37 6.17 18.59
N GLU A 105 -1.69 6.10 18.50
CA GLU A 105 -2.61 6.36 19.60
C GLU A 105 -2.89 5.11 20.43
N TYR A 106 -3.07 3.95 19.78
CA TYR A 106 -3.54 2.73 20.45
C TYR A 106 -2.49 1.60 20.46
N GLY A 107 -1.35 1.77 19.79
CA GLY A 107 -0.31 0.75 19.69
C GLY A 107 -0.67 -0.40 18.75
N ALA A 108 -0.08 -1.57 19.00
CA ALA A 108 -0.33 -2.79 18.22
C ALA A 108 -1.81 -3.19 18.24
N GLN A 109 -2.31 -3.61 17.09
CA GLN A 109 -3.73 -3.89 16.88
C GLN A 109 -4.05 -5.39 17.04
N PRO A 110 -5.29 -5.75 17.43
CA PRO A 110 -5.73 -7.13 17.54
C PRO A 110 -5.63 -7.88 16.21
N GLU A 111 -5.26 -9.16 16.27
CA GLU A 111 -5.07 -10.01 15.08
C GLU A 111 -6.31 -10.04 14.18
N GLU A 112 -7.49 -10.29 14.76
CA GLU A 112 -8.76 -10.33 14.02
C GLU A 112 -9.03 -9.04 13.25
N GLN A 113 -8.70 -7.89 13.86
CA GLN A 113 -8.90 -6.59 13.24
C GLN A 113 -7.93 -6.37 12.07
N VAL A 114 -6.67 -6.76 12.23
CA VAL A 114 -5.66 -6.63 11.17
C VAL A 114 -5.99 -7.56 10.00
N ILE A 115 -6.47 -8.77 10.26
CA ILE A 115 -6.96 -9.70 9.22
C ILE A 115 -8.11 -9.06 8.45
N ALA A 116 -9.14 -8.55 9.14
CA ALA A 116 -10.30 -7.92 8.49
C ALA A 116 -9.93 -6.70 7.62
N TRP A 117 -8.91 -5.94 8.00
CA TRP A 117 -8.38 -4.87 7.16
C TRP A 117 -7.55 -5.40 5.99
N ALA A 118 -6.73 -6.42 6.21
CA ALA A 118 -5.91 -7.04 5.19
C ALA A 118 -6.74 -7.70 4.08
N GLU A 119 -7.87 -8.32 4.42
CA GLU A 119 -8.84 -8.87 3.47
C GLU A 119 -9.36 -7.78 2.51
N GLN A 120 -9.82 -6.65 3.04
CA GLN A 120 -10.28 -5.51 2.24
C GLN A 120 -9.16 -4.91 1.37
N LEU A 121 -7.91 -4.89 1.88
CA LEU A 121 -6.74 -4.45 1.13
C LEU A 121 -6.39 -5.42 0.00
N CYS A 122 -6.50 -6.74 0.23
CA CYS A 122 -6.31 -7.76 -0.80
C CYS A 122 -7.32 -7.60 -1.94
N GLU A 123 -8.60 -7.40 -1.63
CA GLU A 123 -9.64 -7.15 -2.64
C GLU A 123 -9.33 -5.90 -3.47
N ALA A 124 -8.92 -4.81 -2.83
CA ALA A 124 -8.57 -3.57 -3.51
C ALA A 124 -7.33 -3.72 -4.40
N LEU A 125 -6.29 -4.40 -3.93
CA LEU A 125 -5.08 -4.65 -4.70
C LEU A 125 -5.34 -5.60 -5.87
N GLU A 126 -6.12 -6.68 -5.67
CA GLU A 126 -6.51 -7.59 -6.74
C GLU A 126 -7.29 -6.85 -7.84
N TYR A 127 -8.22 -5.96 -7.44
CA TYR A 127 -8.92 -5.11 -8.39
C TYR A 127 -7.96 -4.22 -9.20
N LEU A 128 -6.96 -3.59 -8.57
CA LEU A 128 -5.95 -2.78 -9.25
C LEU A 128 -5.07 -3.64 -10.19
N HIS A 129 -4.63 -4.80 -9.73
CA HIS A 129 -3.80 -5.72 -10.52
C HIS A 129 -4.53 -6.32 -11.72
N SER A 130 -5.87 -6.45 -11.65
CA SER A 130 -6.71 -6.95 -12.76
C SER A 130 -6.95 -5.93 -13.87
N GLN A 131 -6.59 -4.67 -13.68
CA GLN A 131 -6.74 -3.62 -14.69
C GLN A 131 -5.85 -3.89 -15.92
N LYS A 132 -6.17 -3.26 -17.04
CA LYS A 132 -5.41 -3.37 -18.29
C LYS A 132 -4.96 -1.99 -18.78
N PRO A 133 -3.67 -1.65 -18.65
CA PRO A 133 -2.60 -2.43 -17.98
C PRO A 133 -2.80 -2.58 -16.47
N PRO A 134 -2.15 -3.55 -15.82
CA PRO A 134 -2.17 -3.69 -14.36
C PRO A 134 -1.66 -2.46 -13.65
N ILE A 135 -2.34 -2.06 -12.57
CA ILE A 135 -1.94 -0.94 -11.73
C ILE A 135 -1.29 -1.49 -10.47
N ILE A 136 -0.01 -1.18 -10.27
CA ILE A 136 0.75 -1.55 -9.07
C ILE A 136 0.74 -0.36 -8.13
N TYR A 137 0.32 -0.57 -6.88
CA TYR A 137 0.13 0.51 -5.91
C TYR A 137 1.43 1.08 -5.34
N ARG A 138 2.44 0.22 -5.07
CA ARG A 138 3.84 0.55 -4.71
C ARG A 138 4.08 1.28 -3.38
N ASP A 139 3.06 1.68 -2.63
CA ASP A 139 3.21 2.40 -1.36
C ASP A 139 2.23 1.97 -0.27
N MET A 140 1.99 0.67 -0.17
CA MET A 140 1.19 0.12 0.91
C MET A 140 1.92 0.32 2.25
N LYS A 141 1.27 1.05 3.15
CA LYS A 141 1.72 1.33 4.53
C LYS A 141 0.58 1.90 5.35
N PRO A 142 0.63 1.85 6.70
CA PRO A 142 -0.45 2.34 7.57
C PRO A 142 -0.85 3.80 7.31
N ALA A 143 0.10 4.67 6.98
CA ALA A 143 -0.18 6.09 6.70
C ALA A 143 -1.04 6.32 5.46
N ASN A 144 -1.09 5.35 4.53
CA ASN A 144 -1.84 5.44 3.28
C ASN A 144 -3.17 4.65 3.32
N VAL A 145 -3.57 4.17 4.48
CA VAL A 145 -4.85 3.47 4.70
C VAL A 145 -5.67 4.24 5.73
N MET A 146 -6.85 4.70 5.35
CA MET A 146 -7.80 5.37 6.23
C MET A 146 -8.79 4.36 6.80
N LEU A 147 -8.94 4.36 8.11
CA LEU A 147 -10.01 3.66 8.82
C LEU A 147 -11.20 4.61 8.97
N LYS A 148 -12.33 4.21 8.43
CA LYS A 148 -13.59 4.94 8.54
C LYS A 148 -14.29 4.62 9.88
N PRO A 149 -15.18 5.51 10.36
CA PRO A 149 -15.93 5.27 11.60
C PRO A 149 -16.71 3.95 11.62
N GLU A 150 -17.14 3.46 10.44
CA GLU A 150 -17.88 2.21 10.32
C GLU A 150 -16.99 0.95 10.35
N GLY A 151 -15.67 1.10 10.49
CA GLY A 151 -14.70 0.00 10.54
C GLY A 151 -14.14 -0.44 9.17
N ASN A 152 -14.66 0.08 8.06
CA ASN A 152 -14.14 -0.17 6.73
C ASN A 152 -12.89 0.67 6.46
N ILE A 153 -12.01 0.15 5.59
CA ILE A 153 -10.81 0.89 5.20
C ILE A 153 -10.93 1.48 3.80
N LYS A 154 -10.13 2.54 3.55
CA LYS A 154 -9.88 3.04 2.21
C LYS A 154 -8.40 3.32 2.01
N ILE A 155 -7.87 2.87 0.88
CA ILE A 155 -6.53 3.24 0.43
C ILE A 155 -6.57 4.69 -0.03
N ILE A 156 -5.62 5.49 0.44
CA ILE A 156 -5.43 6.88 0.00
C ILE A 156 -4.07 7.01 -0.67
N ASP A 157 -3.84 8.11 -1.36
CA ASP A 157 -2.56 8.44 -1.99
C ASP A 157 -2.09 7.46 -3.06
N PHE A 158 -2.87 7.36 -4.15
CA PHE A 158 -2.36 6.79 -5.39
C PHE A 158 -1.13 7.57 -5.85
N GLY A 159 -0.08 6.85 -6.25
CA GLY A 159 1.23 7.38 -6.57
C GLY A 159 1.34 8.36 -7.74
N ILE A 160 0.23 9.01 -8.17
CA ILE A 160 0.16 9.95 -9.29
C ILE A 160 1.35 10.94 -9.32
N ALA A 161 1.80 11.39 -8.14
CA ALA A 161 2.95 12.30 -8.04
C ALA A 161 4.32 11.59 -8.03
N ARG A 162 4.35 10.24 -7.97
CA ARG A 162 5.60 9.46 -7.87
C ARG A 162 6.22 9.19 -9.21
N GLU A 163 5.45 8.84 -10.23
CA GLU A 163 5.97 8.71 -11.60
C GLU A 163 6.60 10.00 -12.09
N TYR A 164 6.06 11.14 -11.67
CA TYR A 164 6.68 12.47 -11.93
C TYR A 164 8.10 12.57 -11.37
N LYS A 165 8.38 11.95 -10.22
CA LYS A 165 9.70 11.93 -9.59
C LYS A 165 10.63 10.91 -10.26
N GLU A 166 10.11 9.75 -10.63
CA GLU A 166 10.87 8.64 -11.24
C GLU A 166 11.43 9.01 -12.61
N GLN A 167 10.65 9.68 -13.46
CA GLN A 167 11.10 10.10 -14.80
C GLN A 167 12.15 11.23 -14.78
N LYS A 168 12.21 12.04 -13.69
CA LYS A 168 13.21 13.12 -13.56
C LYS A 168 14.53 12.73 -12.89
N LEU A 169 14.57 11.63 -12.17
CA LEU A 169 15.72 11.19 -11.38
C LEU A 169 16.28 9.88 -11.93
N SER A 170 16.96 9.98 -13.08
CA SER A 170 17.71 8.86 -13.68
C SER A 170 18.87 8.35 -12.82
N ASP A 171 19.17 9.01 -11.69
CA ASP A 171 20.23 8.62 -10.76
C ASP A 171 19.71 8.68 -9.30
N THR A 172 19.61 7.51 -8.65
CA THR A 172 19.57 7.31 -7.18
C THR A 172 18.29 7.60 -6.39
N THR A 173 17.11 7.65 -6.95
CA THR A 173 15.91 7.82 -6.09
C THR A 173 15.34 6.47 -5.66
N VAL A 174 15.45 6.18 -4.37
CA VAL A 174 14.83 5.01 -3.71
C VAL A 174 13.31 5.08 -3.89
N LEU A 175 12.79 4.17 -4.70
CA LEU A 175 11.36 4.00 -4.97
C LEU A 175 10.69 3.33 -3.77
N GLY A 176 9.63 3.95 -3.23
CA GLY A 176 8.86 3.40 -2.11
C GLY A 176 9.30 3.91 -0.73
N THR A 177 8.54 3.53 0.29
CA THR A 177 8.84 3.86 1.68
C THR A 177 9.80 2.82 2.25
N LYS A 178 10.99 3.26 2.70
CA LYS A 178 11.98 2.38 3.34
C LYS A 178 11.30 1.49 4.40
N GLY A 179 11.66 0.22 4.40
CA GLY A 179 11.12 -0.77 5.33
C GLY A 179 9.84 -1.46 4.85
N TYR A 180 9.02 -0.82 4.00
CA TYR A 180 7.83 -1.44 3.40
C TYR A 180 8.08 -1.91 1.97
N ALA A 181 8.98 -1.26 1.25
CA ALA A 181 9.28 -1.59 -0.14
C ALA A 181 10.15 -2.84 -0.25
N PRO A 182 9.80 -3.78 -1.16
CA PRO A 182 10.60 -4.98 -1.41
C PRO A 182 11.89 -4.68 -2.17
N PRO A 183 12.87 -5.62 -2.16
CA PRO A 183 14.17 -5.43 -2.82
C PRO A 183 14.08 -5.06 -4.30
N GLU A 184 13.19 -5.70 -5.07
CA GLU A 184 13.01 -5.45 -6.50
C GLU A 184 12.49 -4.04 -6.81
N GLN A 185 11.82 -3.40 -5.87
CA GLN A 185 11.33 -2.03 -6.07
C GLN A 185 12.47 -1.02 -6.16
N TYR A 186 13.61 -1.29 -5.49
CA TYR A 186 14.81 -0.46 -5.59
C TYR A 186 15.51 -0.59 -6.95
N SER A 187 15.26 -1.68 -7.69
CA SER A 187 15.76 -1.88 -9.06
C SER A 187 14.74 -1.49 -10.15
N GLY A 188 13.56 -0.96 -9.78
CA GLY A 188 12.51 -0.57 -10.71
C GLY A 188 11.74 -1.73 -11.34
N GLN A 189 11.86 -2.95 -10.81
CA GLN A 189 11.21 -4.16 -11.34
C GLN A 189 9.98 -4.56 -10.50
N THR A 190 9.04 -3.65 -10.37
CA THR A 190 7.82 -3.89 -9.57
C THR A 190 6.75 -4.65 -10.34
N ASP A 191 6.08 -5.58 -9.67
CA ASP A 191 4.85 -6.23 -10.11
C ASP A 191 3.84 -6.37 -8.96
N ALA A 192 2.74 -7.09 -9.17
CA ALA A 192 1.70 -7.32 -8.17
C ALA A 192 2.24 -7.87 -6.83
N ARG A 193 3.30 -8.68 -6.88
CA ARG A 193 3.93 -9.29 -5.70
C ARG A 193 4.72 -8.29 -4.86
N SER A 194 5.05 -7.13 -5.41
CA SER A 194 5.65 -6.02 -4.67
C SER A 194 4.64 -5.40 -3.69
N ASP A 195 3.38 -5.29 -4.08
CA ASP A 195 2.30 -4.83 -3.21
C ASP A 195 1.99 -5.85 -2.11
N ILE A 196 2.08 -7.16 -2.41
CA ILE A 196 1.93 -8.24 -1.43
C ILE A 196 3.00 -8.16 -0.35
N PHE A 197 4.25 -7.91 -0.73
CA PHE A 197 5.33 -7.69 0.26
C PHE A 197 5.03 -6.49 1.16
N ALA A 198 4.66 -5.36 0.57
CA ALA A 198 4.34 -4.15 1.31
C ALA A 198 3.12 -4.31 2.23
N LEU A 199 2.11 -5.08 1.81
CA LEU A 199 0.98 -5.46 2.65
C LEU A 199 1.44 -6.35 3.82
N GLY A 200 2.31 -7.33 3.58
CA GLY A 200 2.92 -8.15 4.64
C GLY A 200 3.65 -7.32 5.69
N MET A 201 4.47 -6.35 5.27
CA MET A 201 5.15 -5.42 6.17
C MET A 201 4.18 -4.48 6.90
N THR A 202 3.07 -4.11 6.25
CA THR A 202 2.00 -3.31 6.87
C THR A 202 1.30 -4.11 7.97
N MET A 203 0.93 -5.37 7.71
CA MET A 203 0.35 -6.26 8.73
C MET A 203 1.32 -6.49 9.89
N HIS A 204 2.61 -6.73 9.59
CA HIS A 204 3.64 -6.86 10.63
C HIS A 204 3.67 -5.65 11.56
N HIS A 205 3.72 -4.44 10.99
CA HIS A 205 3.73 -3.19 11.76
C HIS A 205 2.45 -3.04 12.60
N LEU A 206 1.27 -3.31 12.03
CA LEU A 206 -0.01 -3.22 12.73
C LEU A 206 -0.11 -4.19 13.91
N LEU A 207 0.41 -5.42 13.78
CA LEU A 207 0.34 -6.47 14.82
C LEU A 207 1.39 -6.32 15.91
N THR A 208 2.54 -5.72 15.61
CA THR A 208 3.67 -5.64 16.55
C THR A 208 3.89 -4.26 17.12
N GLY A 209 3.44 -3.20 16.42
CA GLY A 209 3.78 -1.82 16.72
C GLY A 209 5.23 -1.45 16.33
N ILE A 210 6.01 -2.40 15.76
CA ILE A 210 7.41 -2.17 15.36
C ILE A 210 7.45 -1.52 13.98
N ASP A 211 7.91 -0.28 13.93
CA ASP A 211 8.05 0.47 12.68
C ASP A 211 9.16 -0.12 11.79
N PRO A 212 8.87 -0.61 10.58
CA PRO A 212 9.89 -1.13 9.67
C PRO A 212 10.97 -0.12 9.28
N ARG A 213 10.75 1.18 9.52
CA ARG A 213 11.72 2.26 9.27
C ARG A 213 12.75 2.42 10.39
N SER A 214 12.52 1.83 11.56
CA SER A 214 13.40 1.94 12.75
C SER A 214 14.82 1.44 12.49
N GLY A 215 15.01 0.60 11.48
CA GLY A 215 16.29 -0.04 11.15
C GLY A 215 16.51 -1.35 11.88
N GLU A 216 15.54 -1.81 12.67
CA GLU A 216 15.55 -3.15 13.23
C GLU A 216 15.41 -4.21 12.12
N ALA A 217 16.12 -5.31 12.26
CA ALA A 217 16.01 -6.43 11.34
C ALA A 217 14.60 -7.04 11.44
N TYR A 218 14.06 -7.48 10.28
CA TYR A 218 12.80 -8.23 10.29
C TYR A 218 12.90 -9.45 11.20
N ALA A 219 11.90 -9.61 12.07
CA ALA A 219 11.71 -10.79 12.89
C ALA A 219 10.24 -11.24 12.81
N PRO A 220 9.96 -12.56 12.85
CA PRO A 220 8.59 -13.08 12.83
C PRO A 220 7.72 -12.43 13.91
N VAL A 221 6.45 -12.19 13.60
CA VAL A 221 5.53 -11.43 14.48
C VAL A 221 5.40 -12.02 15.89
N ARG A 222 5.50 -13.34 16.04
CA ARG A 222 5.39 -14.01 17.34
C ARG A 222 6.64 -13.89 18.22
N MET A 223 7.75 -13.38 17.68
CA MET A 223 8.90 -12.97 18.48
C MET A 223 8.58 -11.70 19.28
N TRP A 224 7.73 -10.82 18.74
CA TRP A 224 7.29 -9.59 19.36
C TRP A 224 6.01 -9.79 20.20
N ASN A 225 5.06 -10.56 19.67
CA ASN A 225 3.81 -10.89 20.34
C ASN A 225 3.52 -12.40 20.26
N PRO A 226 3.93 -13.20 21.27
CA PRO A 226 3.74 -14.66 21.27
C PRO A 226 2.27 -15.12 21.30
N GLN A 227 1.32 -14.22 21.53
CA GLN A 227 -0.11 -14.55 21.55
C GLN A 227 -0.71 -14.62 20.14
N LEU A 228 -0.04 -14.07 19.13
CA LEU A 228 -0.47 -14.16 17.75
C LEU A 228 -0.49 -15.63 17.26
N SER A 229 -1.39 -15.94 16.35
CA SER A 229 -1.53 -17.28 15.81
C SER A 229 -0.32 -17.71 14.96
N GLU A 230 -0.07 -19.02 14.90
CA GLU A 230 0.93 -19.59 13.99
C GLU A 230 0.55 -19.31 12.52
N GLY A 231 -0.76 -19.26 12.23
CA GLY A 231 -1.29 -18.99 10.88
C GLY A 231 -0.89 -17.63 10.37
N ILE A 232 -1.16 -16.56 11.14
CA ILE A 232 -0.82 -15.19 10.71
C ILE A 232 0.69 -15.00 10.56
N GLU A 233 1.52 -15.61 11.44
CA GLU A 233 2.98 -15.57 11.30
C GLU A 233 3.43 -16.21 9.98
N LEU A 234 2.89 -17.37 9.61
CA LEU A 234 3.23 -18.06 8.36
C LEU A 234 2.80 -17.24 7.14
N ILE A 235 1.62 -16.63 7.19
CA ILE A 235 1.10 -15.78 6.13
C ILE A 235 2.03 -14.57 5.91
N ILE A 236 2.37 -13.84 6.98
CA ILE A 236 3.22 -12.66 6.87
C ILE A 236 4.62 -13.06 6.40
N ASN A 237 5.23 -14.11 6.96
CA ASN A 237 6.53 -14.59 6.54
C ASN A 237 6.56 -14.91 5.03
N LYS A 238 5.50 -15.52 4.49
CA LYS A 238 5.38 -15.79 3.06
C LYS A 238 5.21 -14.52 2.23
N CYS A 239 4.48 -13.52 2.71
CA CYS A 239 4.36 -12.23 2.03
C CYS A 239 5.71 -11.51 1.87
N VAL A 240 6.55 -11.55 2.92
CA VAL A 240 7.80 -10.79 2.99
C VAL A 240 9.04 -11.57 2.56
N GLU A 241 8.87 -12.72 1.90
CA GLU A 241 9.98 -13.44 1.28
C GLU A 241 10.80 -12.50 0.36
N PRO A 242 12.13 -12.49 0.46
CA PRO A 242 12.95 -11.61 -0.37
C PRO A 242 12.75 -11.84 -1.87
N ALA A 243 12.67 -13.09 -2.30
CA ALA A 243 12.45 -13.47 -3.69
C ALA A 243 10.95 -13.51 -4.00
N ALA A 244 10.50 -12.73 -4.99
CA ALA A 244 9.09 -12.58 -5.34
C ALA A 244 8.40 -13.90 -5.72
N GLU A 245 9.14 -14.86 -6.31
CA GLU A 245 8.65 -16.19 -6.64
C GLU A 245 8.27 -17.06 -5.45
N ASN A 246 8.77 -16.74 -4.25
CA ASN A 246 8.46 -17.45 -3.01
C ASN A 246 7.27 -16.85 -2.26
N ARG A 247 6.79 -15.66 -2.69
CA ARG A 247 5.61 -15.00 -2.11
C ARG A 247 4.30 -15.60 -2.62
N TYR A 248 3.18 -15.07 -2.16
CA TYR A 248 1.90 -15.24 -2.85
C TYR A 248 2.01 -14.67 -4.26
N GLN A 249 1.41 -15.36 -5.25
CA GLN A 249 1.50 -14.94 -6.65
C GLN A 249 0.34 -14.02 -7.06
N SER A 250 -0.73 -13.98 -6.24
CA SER A 250 -1.87 -13.06 -6.37
C SER A 250 -2.37 -12.61 -5.00
N CYS A 251 -3.10 -11.51 -4.95
CA CYS A 251 -3.80 -11.08 -3.73
C CYS A 251 -4.95 -12.03 -3.40
N SER A 252 -5.55 -12.70 -4.40
CA SER A 252 -6.57 -13.73 -4.19
C SER A 252 -6.02 -14.94 -3.44
N ASP A 253 -4.77 -15.38 -3.73
CA ASP A 253 -4.13 -16.47 -2.98
C ASP A 253 -3.86 -16.09 -1.52
N LEU A 254 -3.44 -14.83 -1.30
CA LEU A 254 -3.24 -14.28 0.05
C LEU A 254 -4.56 -14.17 0.81
N LEU A 255 -5.60 -13.67 0.17
CA LEU A 255 -6.94 -13.54 0.75
C LEU A 255 -7.47 -14.91 1.21
N TYR A 256 -7.33 -15.94 0.39
CA TYR A 256 -7.73 -17.29 0.75
C TYR A 256 -7.04 -17.80 2.03
N ASP A 257 -5.73 -17.58 2.17
CA ASP A 257 -4.99 -17.99 3.37
C ASP A 257 -5.35 -17.12 4.60
N LEU A 258 -5.71 -15.83 4.42
CA LEU A 258 -6.21 -14.96 5.50
C LEU A 258 -7.57 -15.42 6.02
N GLU A 259 -8.47 -15.81 5.15
CA GLU A 259 -9.79 -16.37 5.51
C GLU A 259 -9.70 -17.78 6.15
N HIS A 260 -8.59 -18.49 5.91
CA HIS A 260 -8.40 -19.89 6.33
C HIS A 260 -7.02 -20.15 6.99
N PRO A 261 -6.61 -19.41 8.01
CA PRO A 261 -5.25 -19.49 8.58
C PRO A 261 -4.92 -20.85 9.19
N GLU A 262 -5.93 -21.65 9.54
CA GLU A 262 -5.74 -23.02 10.01
C GLU A 262 -5.28 -23.98 8.91
N LEU A 263 -5.58 -23.73 7.64
CA LEU A 263 -5.17 -24.58 6.52
C LEU A 263 -3.68 -24.44 6.25
N ILE A 264 -3.15 -23.20 6.23
CA ILE A 264 -1.72 -22.96 6.05
C ILE A 264 -0.91 -23.60 7.18
N THR A 265 -1.40 -23.53 8.42
CA THR A 265 -0.78 -24.16 9.58
C THR A 265 -0.73 -25.70 9.44
N LYS A 266 -1.81 -26.32 9.00
CA LYS A 266 -1.88 -27.78 8.76
C LYS A 266 -0.91 -28.21 7.67
N ASP A 267 -0.86 -27.48 6.57
CA ASP A 267 0.02 -27.78 5.44
C ASP A 267 1.49 -27.57 5.80
N TYR A 268 1.82 -26.53 6.54
CA TYR A 268 3.16 -26.29 7.07
C TYR A 268 3.62 -27.49 7.94
N LYS A 269 2.82 -27.90 8.92
CA LYS A 269 3.11 -29.05 9.79
C LYS A 269 3.28 -30.34 9.00
N LYS A 270 2.49 -30.56 7.96
CA LYS A 270 2.60 -31.73 7.08
C LYS A 270 3.91 -31.69 6.27
N LYS A 271 4.31 -30.53 5.74
CA LYS A 271 5.59 -30.34 5.03
C LYS A 271 6.78 -30.58 5.97
N GLN A 272 6.74 -30.05 7.19
CA GLN A 272 7.79 -30.27 8.21
C GLN A 272 7.94 -31.76 8.57
N LYS A 273 6.83 -32.48 8.81
CA LYS A 273 6.87 -33.93 9.07
C LYS A 273 7.46 -34.71 7.90
N ARG A 274 7.16 -34.33 6.64
CA ARG A 274 7.74 -34.98 5.45
C ARG A 274 9.25 -34.71 5.35
N LYS A 275 9.70 -33.46 5.55
CA LYS A 275 11.14 -33.14 5.58
C LYS A 275 11.89 -33.91 6.66
N MET A 276 11.33 -33.99 7.88
CA MET A 276 11.92 -34.74 8.97
C MET A 276 12.03 -36.25 8.66
N ARG A 277 10.97 -36.85 8.10
CA ARG A 277 11.00 -38.28 7.68
C ARG A 277 12.05 -38.49 6.59
N SER A 278 12.13 -37.63 5.58
CA SER A 278 13.16 -37.71 4.53
C SER A 278 14.56 -37.62 5.11
N PHE A 279 14.80 -36.66 6.01
CA PHE A 279 16.09 -36.50 6.69
C PHE A 279 16.47 -37.74 7.50
N ILE A 280 15.55 -38.29 8.32
CA ILE A 280 15.79 -39.50 9.09
C ILE A 280 16.12 -40.71 8.18
N THR A 281 15.40 -40.83 7.05
CA THR A 281 15.65 -41.89 6.07
C THR A 281 17.05 -41.74 5.45
N THR A 282 17.44 -40.52 5.09
CA THR A 282 18.76 -40.25 4.51
C THR A 282 19.88 -40.57 5.51
N VAL A 283 19.72 -40.15 6.77
CA VAL A 283 20.69 -40.43 7.83
C VAL A 283 20.78 -41.94 8.09
N ALA A 284 19.64 -42.66 8.18
CA ALA A 284 19.61 -44.09 8.37
C ALA A 284 20.32 -44.86 7.23
N LEU A 285 20.09 -44.44 5.96
CA LEU A 285 20.80 -45.01 4.82
C LEU A 285 22.31 -44.75 4.89
N ALA A 286 22.73 -43.50 5.26
CA ALA A 286 24.14 -43.19 5.40
C ALA A 286 24.85 -44.08 6.47
N ILE A 287 24.18 -44.36 7.58
CA ILE A 287 24.70 -45.26 8.64
C ILE A 287 24.83 -46.69 8.16
N VAL A 288 23.94 -47.16 7.30
CA VAL A 288 24.00 -48.55 6.77
C VAL A 288 25.13 -48.75 5.75
N PHE A 289 25.58 -47.63 5.10
CA PHE A 289 26.67 -47.67 4.11
C PHE A 289 28.07 -47.33 4.70
N LEU A 290 28.17 -47.04 5.99
CA LEU A 290 29.41 -46.94 6.76
C LEU A 290 29.70 -48.26 7.50
#